data_d8223e0c6eda5337d1a9af05e4be1e09
#
_entry.id   d8223e0c6eda5337d1a9af05e4be1e09
#
_cell.length_a   1.000
_cell.length_b   1.000
_cell.length_c   1.000
_cell.angle_alpha   90.00
_cell.angle_beta   90.00
_cell.angle_gamma   90.00
#
_symmetry.space_group_name_H-M   'P 1'
#
loop_
_entity.id
_entity.type
_entity.pdbx_description
1 polymer ?
#
loop_
_entity_poly.entity_id
_entity_poly.type
_entity_poly.pdbx_seq_one_letter_code
_entity_poly.pdbx_strand_id
1 'polypeptide(L)'
;DDDMPIEEALSGPVFREQPEITWKYLLQIEQACRGAVPNLAHAILARWSAEAWPPAELWVLTQNVDGLHSAAGSRHLIEIHGDLHRLRCTQCDWRARVDDYRRLPALPPCQNCGALLRPEVVLFEEMLPPAATQALAKQLSRGFDLVFSIGTSSQFPYIVQPVVLAKQQ
;
A
#
# COMPACT_ATOMS: atom_id res chain seq x y z
N ASP A 1 2.42 27.43 -2.08
CA ASP A 1 2.16 26.06 -1.66
C ASP A 1 2.43 25.03 -2.77
N ASP A 2 2.78 25.47 -3.99
CA ASP A 2 3.22 24.58 -5.07
C ASP A 2 4.73 24.25 -5.02
N ASP A 3 5.44 24.75 -4.00
CA ASP A 3 6.89 24.57 -3.81
C ASP A 3 7.25 23.49 -2.76
N MET A 4 6.26 22.88 -2.10
CA MET A 4 6.54 21.84 -1.10
C MET A 4 6.92 20.54 -1.78
N PRO A 5 8.05 19.90 -1.43
CA PRO A 5 8.40 18.58 -1.94
C PRO A 5 7.30 17.55 -1.66
N ILE A 6 7.07 16.62 -2.59
CA ILE A 6 5.98 15.64 -2.46
C ILE A 6 6.16 14.75 -1.23
N GLU A 7 7.38 14.43 -0.88
CA GLU A 7 7.74 13.64 0.31
C GLU A 7 7.34 14.37 1.60
N GLU A 8 7.47 15.69 1.63
CA GLU A 8 7.05 16.51 2.76
C GLU A 8 5.53 16.62 2.80
N ALA A 9 4.90 16.96 1.68
CA ALA A 9 3.45 17.10 1.57
C ALA A 9 2.69 15.79 1.93
N LEU A 10 3.29 14.63 1.64
CA LEU A 10 2.77 13.31 1.97
C LEU A 10 3.41 12.73 3.24
N SER A 11 3.80 13.57 4.20
CA SER A 11 4.38 13.13 5.46
C SER A 11 3.35 13.09 6.60
N GLY A 12 3.64 12.25 7.61
CA GLY A 12 2.83 12.17 8.83
C GLY A 12 2.75 13.50 9.60
N PRO A 13 3.85 14.27 9.76
CA PRO A 13 3.80 15.61 10.35
C PRO A 13 2.87 16.57 9.62
N VAL A 14 3.02 16.74 8.30
CA VAL A 14 2.15 17.64 7.50
C VAL A 14 0.69 17.18 7.55
N PHE A 15 0.43 15.88 7.51
CA PHE A 15 -0.95 15.40 7.67
C PHE A 15 -1.57 15.78 9.01
N ARG A 16 -0.80 15.85 10.10
CA ARG A 16 -1.32 16.25 11.42
C ARG A 16 -1.56 17.74 11.57
N GLU A 17 -0.71 18.57 10.96
CA GLU A 17 -0.73 20.02 11.11
C GLU A 17 -1.55 20.72 10.03
N GLN A 18 -1.47 20.23 8.79
CA GLN A 18 -2.09 20.82 7.61
C GLN A 18 -2.67 19.69 6.72
N PRO A 19 -3.69 18.96 7.20
CA PRO A 19 -4.23 17.79 6.51
C PRO A 19 -4.78 18.09 5.11
N GLU A 20 -5.18 19.33 4.85
CA GLU A 20 -5.64 19.79 3.54
C GLU A 20 -4.55 19.66 2.47
N ILE A 21 -3.27 19.87 2.82
CA ILE A 21 -2.15 19.70 1.90
C ILE A 21 -2.02 18.22 1.54
N THR A 22 -1.91 17.35 2.53
CA THR A 22 -1.78 15.91 2.29
C THR A 22 -2.98 15.35 1.53
N TRP A 23 -4.21 15.76 1.90
CA TRP A 23 -5.40 15.32 1.20
C TRP A 23 -5.47 15.78 -0.26
N LYS A 24 -4.97 16.99 -0.59
CA LYS A 24 -4.83 17.47 -1.98
C LYS A 24 -4.03 16.47 -2.81
N TYR A 25 -2.87 16.01 -2.31
CA TYR A 25 -2.01 15.05 -3.00
C TYR A 25 -2.62 13.64 -3.03
N LEU A 26 -3.24 13.19 -1.94
CA LEU A 26 -3.94 11.89 -1.91
C LEU A 26 -5.08 11.83 -2.92
N LEU A 27 -5.84 12.92 -3.09
CA LEU A 27 -6.87 13.05 -4.12
C LEU A 27 -6.28 12.96 -5.53
N GLN A 28 -5.13 13.60 -5.79
CA GLN A 28 -4.44 13.54 -7.09
C GLN A 28 -3.95 12.12 -7.38
N ILE A 29 -3.37 11.43 -6.40
CA ILE A 29 -2.91 10.05 -6.55
C ILE A 29 -4.09 9.13 -6.84
N GLU A 30 -5.17 9.23 -6.06
CA GLU A 30 -6.38 8.43 -6.33
C GLU A 30 -6.95 8.72 -7.71
N GLN A 31 -7.02 9.98 -8.12
CA GLN A 31 -7.50 10.37 -9.44
C GLN A 31 -6.64 9.78 -10.56
N ALA A 32 -5.32 9.70 -10.38
CA ALA A 32 -4.41 9.08 -11.34
C ALA A 32 -4.59 7.55 -11.42
N CYS A 33 -4.95 6.91 -10.31
CA CYS A 33 -5.22 5.46 -10.25
C CYS A 33 -6.67 5.10 -10.60
N ARG A 34 -7.57 6.07 -10.60
CA ARG A 34 -9.01 5.85 -10.77
C ARG A 34 -9.35 5.19 -12.10
N GLY A 35 -10.08 4.08 -12.02
CA GLY A 35 -10.48 3.31 -13.20
C GLY A 35 -9.36 2.44 -13.78
N ALA A 36 -8.17 2.44 -13.17
CA ALA A 36 -7.14 1.48 -13.54
C ALA A 36 -7.62 0.05 -13.25
N VAL A 37 -7.26 -0.86 -14.13
CA VAL A 37 -7.56 -2.29 -14.00
C VAL A 37 -6.28 -3.11 -13.97
N PRO A 38 -6.28 -4.30 -13.36
CA PRO A 38 -5.13 -5.17 -13.38
C PRO A 38 -4.65 -5.44 -14.80
N ASN A 39 -3.37 -5.26 -15.04
CA ASN A 39 -2.73 -5.61 -16.31
C ASN A 39 -2.32 -7.08 -16.35
N LEU A 40 -1.73 -7.51 -17.48
CA LEU A 40 -1.33 -8.90 -17.69
C LEU A 40 -0.35 -9.41 -16.61
N ALA A 41 0.56 -8.58 -16.10
CA ALA A 41 1.49 -8.98 -15.05
C ALA A 41 0.74 -9.32 -13.74
N HIS A 42 -0.22 -8.48 -13.33
CA HIS A 42 -1.08 -8.76 -12.18
C HIS A 42 -1.85 -10.07 -12.36
N ALA A 43 -2.44 -10.29 -13.55
CA ALA A 43 -3.20 -11.50 -13.84
C ALA A 43 -2.33 -12.76 -13.82
N ILE A 44 -1.12 -12.70 -14.36
CA ILE A 44 -0.17 -13.83 -14.33
C ILE A 44 0.23 -14.17 -12.90
N LEU A 45 0.61 -13.16 -12.09
CA LEU A 45 1.00 -13.39 -10.69
C LEU A 45 -0.16 -13.95 -9.85
N ALA A 46 -1.38 -13.43 -10.06
CA ALA A 46 -2.58 -13.94 -9.40
C ALA A 46 -2.86 -15.40 -9.79
N ARG A 47 -2.76 -15.74 -11.08
CA ARG A 47 -2.91 -17.09 -11.58
C ARG A 47 -1.86 -18.02 -10.97
N TRP A 48 -0.58 -17.67 -10.98
CA TRP A 48 0.49 -18.47 -10.38
C TRP A 48 0.28 -18.67 -8.87
N SER A 49 -0.20 -17.64 -8.18
CA SER A 49 -0.56 -17.75 -6.76
C SER A 49 -1.75 -18.69 -6.50
N ALA A 50 -2.62 -18.89 -7.48
CA ALA A 50 -3.81 -19.75 -7.40
C ALA A 50 -3.53 -21.18 -7.86
N GLU A 51 -2.74 -21.35 -8.92
CA GLU A 51 -2.36 -22.62 -9.52
C GLU A 51 -1.18 -23.26 -8.75
N ALA A 52 -1.22 -23.21 -7.42
CA ALA A 52 -0.16 -23.72 -6.59
C ALA A 52 0.39 -25.05 -7.11
N TRP A 53 1.60 -25.02 -7.63
CA TRP A 53 2.40 -26.23 -7.84
C TRP A 53 2.92 -26.63 -6.46
N PRO A 54 2.29 -27.59 -5.79
CA PRO A 54 2.80 -27.99 -4.49
C PRO A 54 4.25 -28.50 -4.63
N PRO A 55 5.19 -28.00 -3.82
CA PRO A 55 5.00 -27.17 -2.62
C PRO A 55 5.19 -25.65 -2.82
N ALA A 56 5.17 -25.12 -4.05
CA ALA A 56 5.51 -23.72 -4.31
C ALA A 56 4.43 -22.74 -3.81
N GLU A 57 4.84 -21.72 -3.08
CA GLU A 57 4.00 -20.59 -2.69
C GLU A 57 4.54 -19.31 -3.35
N LEU A 58 3.71 -18.58 -4.08
CA LEU A 58 4.07 -17.28 -4.63
C LEU A 58 3.55 -16.16 -3.72
N TRP A 59 4.45 -15.32 -3.24
CA TRP A 59 4.15 -14.13 -2.46
C TRP A 59 4.44 -12.87 -3.26
N VAL A 60 3.55 -11.90 -3.18
CA VAL A 60 3.74 -10.56 -3.74
C VAL A 60 3.95 -9.58 -2.58
N LEU A 61 5.11 -8.91 -2.56
CA LEU A 61 5.37 -7.73 -1.74
C LEU A 61 5.25 -6.49 -2.63
N THR A 62 4.30 -5.63 -2.37
CA THR A 62 4.09 -4.42 -3.17
C THR A 62 4.18 -3.16 -2.32
N GLN A 63 4.77 -2.11 -2.90
CA GLN A 63 4.75 -0.74 -2.39
C GLN A 63 3.57 0.06 -2.95
N ASN A 64 2.93 -0.44 -4.01
CA ASN A 64 1.81 0.23 -4.65
C ASN A 64 0.60 0.23 -3.71
N VAL A 65 -0.13 1.33 -3.74
CA VAL A 65 -1.32 1.56 -2.90
C VAL A 65 -2.63 1.53 -3.70
N ASP A 66 -2.54 1.10 -4.97
CA ASP A 66 -3.65 1.11 -5.95
C ASP A 66 -4.63 -0.08 -5.80
N GLY A 67 -4.27 -1.09 -5.01
CA GLY A 67 -5.08 -2.29 -4.79
C GLY A 67 -5.15 -3.24 -6.00
N LEU A 68 -4.37 -3.04 -7.06
CA LEU A 68 -4.50 -3.82 -8.31
C LEU A 68 -4.09 -5.29 -8.15
N HIS A 69 -3.12 -5.63 -7.31
CA HIS A 69 -2.79 -7.02 -7.00
C HIS A 69 -3.93 -7.75 -6.30
N SER A 70 -4.59 -7.07 -5.34
CA SER A 70 -5.77 -7.58 -4.67
C SER A 70 -6.93 -7.76 -5.64
N ALA A 71 -7.19 -6.78 -6.51
CA ALA A 71 -8.22 -6.82 -7.54
C ALA A 71 -7.98 -7.94 -8.57
N ALA A 72 -6.72 -8.27 -8.87
CA ALA A 72 -6.35 -9.40 -9.72
C ALA A 72 -6.56 -10.76 -9.06
N GLY A 73 -6.77 -10.82 -7.74
CA GLY A 73 -6.96 -12.07 -7.00
C GLY A 73 -5.68 -12.70 -6.46
N SER A 74 -4.59 -11.92 -6.28
CA SER A 74 -3.36 -12.42 -5.64
C SER A 74 -3.67 -12.93 -4.22
N ARG A 75 -3.35 -14.20 -3.94
CA ARG A 75 -3.71 -14.84 -2.66
C ARG A 75 -2.77 -14.50 -1.52
N HIS A 76 -1.48 -14.42 -1.80
CA HIS A 76 -0.43 -14.15 -0.83
C HIS A 76 0.17 -12.77 -1.14
N LEU A 77 -0.40 -11.73 -0.53
CA LEU A 77 -0.10 -10.33 -0.82
C LEU A 77 0.29 -9.59 0.46
N ILE A 78 1.37 -8.84 0.38
CA ILE A 78 1.80 -7.90 1.41
C ILE A 78 1.80 -6.50 0.79
N GLU A 79 0.77 -5.72 1.10
CA GLU A 79 0.66 -4.30 0.75
C GLU A 79 1.39 -3.49 1.83
N ILE A 80 2.72 -3.38 1.69
CA ILE A 80 3.58 -2.83 2.76
C ILE A 80 3.31 -1.35 3.04
N HIS A 81 2.80 -0.60 2.06
CA HIS A 81 2.40 0.80 2.21
C HIS A 81 0.87 0.98 2.30
N GLY A 82 0.11 -0.10 2.38
CA GLY A 82 -1.34 -0.04 2.53
C GLY A 82 -2.13 0.05 1.22
N ASP A 83 -3.34 0.61 1.29
CA ASP A 83 -4.30 0.67 0.17
C ASP A 83 -5.12 1.98 0.24
N LEU A 84 -5.14 2.75 -0.85
CA LEU A 84 -5.91 3.99 -0.97
C LEU A 84 -7.42 3.80 -0.76
N HIS A 85 -7.95 2.63 -1.15
CA HIS A 85 -9.38 2.35 -1.08
C HIS A 85 -9.87 1.98 0.32
N ARG A 86 -8.98 1.78 1.28
CA ARG A 86 -9.33 1.59 2.69
C ARG A 86 -9.21 2.89 3.45
N LEU A 87 -10.33 3.40 3.95
CA LEU A 87 -10.36 4.59 4.82
C LEU A 87 -10.46 4.19 6.28
N ARG A 88 -9.79 4.94 7.13
CA ARG A 88 -9.89 4.83 8.59
C ARG A 88 -10.09 6.19 9.23
N CYS A 89 -10.76 6.20 10.38
CA CYS A 89 -10.82 7.39 11.22
C CYS A 89 -9.49 7.61 11.96
N THR A 90 -9.14 8.89 12.18
CA THR A 90 -7.96 9.26 12.96
C THR A 90 -8.17 9.15 14.47
N GLN A 91 -9.44 9.03 14.94
CA GLN A 91 -9.79 9.09 16.37
C GLN A 91 -10.56 7.86 16.88
N CYS A 92 -11.27 7.13 16.03
CA CYS A 92 -12.03 5.95 16.44
C CYS A 92 -11.78 4.76 15.51
N ASP A 93 -12.36 3.60 15.84
CA ASP A 93 -12.14 2.35 15.09
C ASP A 93 -12.92 2.26 13.77
N TRP A 94 -13.58 3.35 13.35
CA TRP A 94 -14.32 3.35 12.11
C TRP A 94 -13.40 3.12 10.90
N ARG A 95 -13.80 2.19 10.06
CA ARG A 95 -13.14 1.86 8.78
C ARG A 95 -14.19 1.60 7.71
N ALA A 96 -13.84 1.90 6.47
CA ALA A 96 -14.64 1.55 5.31
C ALA A 96 -13.76 1.34 4.08
N ARG A 97 -14.26 0.56 3.13
CA ARG A 97 -13.72 0.52 1.78
C ARG A 97 -14.55 1.45 0.89
N VAL A 98 -13.85 2.17 0.02
CA VAL A 98 -14.46 3.06 -0.99
C VAL A 98 -13.94 2.68 -2.38
N ASP A 99 -14.78 2.83 -3.39
CA ASP A 99 -14.39 2.54 -4.76
C ASP A 99 -13.56 3.68 -5.36
N ASP A 100 -13.91 4.92 -4.99
CA ASP A 100 -13.19 6.13 -5.39
C ASP A 100 -13.47 7.29 -4.42
N TYR A 101 -12.82 8.44 -4.66
CA TYR A 101 -12.95 9.62 -3.81
C TYR A 101 -13.89 10.71 -4.37
N ARG A 102 -14.59 10.46 -5.49
CA ARG A 102 -15.45 11.47 -6.16
C ARG A 102 -16.53 12.07 -5.27
N ARG A 103 -16.99 11.29 -4.28
CA ARG A 103 -18.06 11.71 -3.36
C ARG A 103 -17.53 12.14 -1.99
N LEU A 104 -16.24 12.11 -1.79
CA LEU A 104 -15.63 12.57 -0.55
C LEU A 104 -15.45 14.09 -0.61
N PRO A 105 -15.74 14.81 0.48
CA PRO A 105 -15.32 16.20 0.60
C PRO A 105 -13.79 16.29 0.71
N ALA A 106 -13.24 17.49 0.51
CA ALA A 106 -11.79 17.73 0.54
C ALA A 106 -11.13 17.24 1.85
N LEU A 107 -11.83 17.37 2.97
CA LEU A 107 -11.45 16.82 4.28
C LEU A 107 -12.63 15.97 4.78
N PRO A 108 -12.66 14.67 4.51
CA PRO A 108 -13.81 13.83 4.81
C PRO A 108 -13.94 13.58 6.31
N PRO A 109 -15.09 13.91 6.92
CA PRO A 109 -15.34 13.64 8.33
C PRO A 109 -15.77 12.18 8.54
N CYS A 110 -15.40 11.63 9.68
CA CYS A 110 -15.87 10.34 10.14
C CYS A 110 -17.36 10.37 10.48
N GLN A 111 -18.12 9.44 9.93
CA GLN A 111 -19.57 9.34 10.18
C GLN A 111 -19.89 8.96 11.62
N ASN A 112 -18.94 8.35 12.35
CA ASN A 112 -19.15 7.91 13.73
C ASN A 112 -18.80 8.98 14.78
N CYS A 113 -17.72 9.76 14.58
CA CYS A 113 -17.23 10.70 15.60
C CYS A 113 -16.92 12.10 15.07
N GLY A 114 -17.07 12.34 13.77
CA GLY A 114 -16.79 13.64 13.14
C GLY A 114 -15.31 13.95 12.90
N ALA A 115 -14.38 13.15 13.44
CA ALA A 115 -12.95 13.35 13.21
C ALA A 115 -12.57 13.08 11.75
N LEU A 116 -11.39 13.54 11.34
CA LEU A 116 -10.91 13.39 9.98
C LEU A 116 -10.71 11.91 9.60
N LEU A 117 -11.15 11.54 8.41
CA LEU A 117 -10.78 10.27 7.78
C LEU A 117 -9.47 10.41 7.02
N ARG A 118 -8.77 9.28 6.87
CA ARG A 118 -7.61 9.16 5.98
C ARG A 118 -7.57 7.78 5.32
N PRO A 119 -6.92 7.65 4.14
CA PRO A 119 -6.61 6.33 3.60
C PRO A 119 -5.65 5.56 4.52
N GLU A 120 -5.76 4.24 4.51
CA GLU A 120 -4.82 3.34 5.19
C GLU A 120 -3.54 3.19 4.35
N VAL A 121 -2.87 4.31 4.05
CA VAL A 121 -1.57 4.33 3.40
C VAL A 121 -0.50 4.84 4.36
N VAL A 122 0.72 4.37 4.19
CA VAL A 122 1.88 4.86 4.93
C VAL A 122 2.36 6.15 4.29
N LEU A 123 2.34 7.23 5.06
CA LEU A 123 2.94 8.49 4.68
C LEU A 123 4.43 8.49 5.04
N PHE A 124 5.20 9.39 4.42
CA PHE A 124 6.60 9.59 4.81
C PHE A 124 6.70 9.90 6.32
N GLU A 125 7.76 9.43 6.93
CA GLU A 125 8.01 9.52 8.38
C GLU A 125 7.02 8.73 9.26
N GLU A 126 6.15 7.92 8.68
CA GLU A 126 5.31 6.99 9.44
C GLU A 126 5.93 5.60 9.52
N MET A 127 5.59 4.90 10.60
CA MET A 127 5.96 3.48 10.74
C MET A 127 5.13 2.61 9.80
N LEU A 128 5.78 1.59 9.24
CA LEU A 128 5.08 0.57 8.47
C LEU A 128 4.03 -0.16 9.32
N PRO A 129 2.91 -0.62 8.73
CA PRO A 129 1.89 -1.35 9.45
C PRO A 129 2.46 -2.61 10.11
N PRO A 130 2.26 -2.81 11.43
CA PRO A 130 2.83 -3.97 12.14
C PRO A 130 2.44 -5.32 11.52
N ALA A 131 1.20 -5.46 11.06
CA ALA A 131 0.74 -6.69 10.42
C ALA A 131 1.51 -6.99 9.11
N ALA A 132 1.78 -5.97 8.29
CA ALA A 132 2.53 -6.13 7.04
C ALA A 132 4.00 -6.46 7.31
N THR A 133 4.64 -5.79 8.27
CA THR A 133 6.03 -6.06 8.65
C THR A 133 6.20 -7.44 9.28
N GLN A 134 5.26 -7.89 10.12
CA GLN A 134 5.27 -9.24 10.69
C GLN A 134 5.06 -10.30 9.60
N ALA A 135 4.14 -10.07 8.65
CA ALA A 135 3.95 -10.97 7.52
C ALA A 135 5.22 -11.08 6.68
N LEU A 136 5.87 -9.96 6.36
CA LEU A 136 7.14 -9.94 5.64
C LEU A 136 8.23 -10.70 6.41
N ALA A 137 8.43 -10.38 7.68
CA ALA A 137 9.43 -11.05 8.52
C ALA A 137 9.22 -12.57 8.60
N LYS A 138 7.95 -13.00 8.73
CA LYS A 138 7.58 -14.43 8.73
C LYS A 138 7.97 -15.11 7.42
N GLN A 139 7.73 -14.48 6.27
CA GLN A 139 8.08 -15.08 4.99
C GLN A 139 9.60 -15.08 4.76
N LEU A 140 10.28 -14.01 5.13
CA LEU A 140 11.74 -13.94 5.04
C LEU A 140 12.42 -15.02 5.92
N SER A 141 11.88 -15.32 7.10
CA SER A 141 12.42 -16.39 7.97
C SER A 141 12.22 -17.80 7.40
N ARG A 142 11.22 -18.00 6.55
CA ARG A 142 11.00 -19.27 5.84
C ARG A 142 11.97 -19.46 4.65
N GLY A 143 12.48 -18.35 4.11
CA GLY A 143 13.30 -18.31 2.92
C GLY A 143 12.48 -18.39 1.63
N PHE A 144 13.15 -18.14 0.51
CA PHE A 144 12.60 -18.22 -0.84
C PHE A 144 13.62 -18.83 -1.77
N ASP A 145 13.20 -19.79 -2.59
CA ASP A 145 14.05 -20.41 -3.63
C ASP A 145 14.33 -19.42 -4.78
N LEU A 146 13.42 -18.45 -4.98
CA LEU A 146 13.54 -17.45 -6.05
C LEU A 146 12.87 -16.13 -5.63
N VAL A 147 13.55 -15.02 -5.91
CA VAL A 147 13.04 -13.67 -5.69
C VAL A 147 13.18 -12.85 -6.96
N PHE A 148 12.07 -12.24 -7.39
CA PHE A 148 12.05 -11.27 -8.47
C PHE A 148 11.90 -9.85 -7.90
N SER A 149 12.72 -8.92 -8.38
CA SER A 149 12.57 -7.48 -8.11
C SER A 149 12.10 -6.80 -9.40
N ILE A 150 10.87 -6.29 -9.41
CA ILE A 150 10.21 -5.79 -10.62
C ILE A 150 9.63 -4.39 -10.35
N GLY A 151 9.98 -3.41 -11.21
CA GLY A 151 9.37 -2.09 -11.20
C GLY A 151 9.61 -1.27 -9.91
N THR A 152 10.70 -1.56 -9.19
CA THR A 152 11.06 -0.84 -7.96
C THR A 152 12.47 -0.28 -8.06
N SER A 153 12.68 0.92 -7.49
CA SER A 153 14.01 1.51 -7.32
C SER A 153 14.81 0.85 -6.19
N SER A 154 14.14 0.04 -5.37
CA SER A 154 14.75 -0.66 -4.22
C SER A 154 15.47 0.28 -3.23
N GLN A 155 14.94 1.51 -3.03
CA GLN A 155 15.55 2.50 -2.14
C GLN A 155 15.34 2.17 -0.66
N PHE A 156 14.26 1.47 -0.31
CA PHE A 156 13.95 1.15 1.08
C PHE A 156 14.59 -0.17 1.50
N PRO A 157 15.24 -0.22 2.68
CA PRO A 157 15.89 -1.43 3.19
C PRO A 157 14.99 -2.68 3.21
N TYR A 158 13.73 -2.54 3.61
CA TYR A 158 12.76 -3.65 3.66
C TYR A 158 12.33 -4.17 2.28
N ILE A 159 12.59 -3.42 1.20
CA ILE A 159 12.38 -3.86 -0.19
C ILE A 159 13.63 -4.55 -0.74
N VAL A 160 14.82 -4.11 -0.34
CA VAL A 160 16.09 -4.73 -0.75
C VAL A 160 16.32 -6.05 -0.02
N GLN A 161 15.93 -6.13 1.24
CA GLN A 161 16.20 -7.26 2.13
C GLN A 161 15.85 -8.63 1.53
N PRO A 162 14.67 -8.85 0.90
CA PRO A 162 14.35 -10.12 0.27
C PRO A 162 15.38 -10.56 -0.77
N VAL A 163 15.85 -9.61 -1.60
CA VAL A 163 16.84 -9.87 -2.66
C VAL A 163 18.21 -10.19 -2.07
N VAL A 164 18.61 -9.45 -1.01
CA VAL A 164 19.90 -9.68 -0.34
C VAL A 164 19.92 -11.06 0.33
N LEU A 165 18.86 -11.43 1.03
CA LEU A 165 18.75 -12.73 1.70
C LEU A 165 18.73 -13.88 0.69
N ALA A 166 18.01 -13.75 -0.43
CA ALA A 166 18.00 -14.78 -1.47
C ALA A 166 19.37 -15.00 -2.13
N LYS A 167 20.26 -14.01 -2.13
CA LYS A 167 21.63 -14.16 -2.65
C LYS A 167 22.59 -14.83 -1.66
N GLN A 168 22.21 -14.94 -0.40
CA GLN A 168 23.04 -15.53 0.67
C GLN A 168 22.72 -17.01 0.91
N GLN A 169 21.65 -17.52 0.33
CA GLN A 169 21.24 -18.92 0.35
C GLN A 169 21.77 -19.67 -0.88
#